data_3f4b7c6e392bc155309e2754fb3e535f
#
_entry.id   3f4b7c6e392bc155309e2754fb3e535f
#
_cell.length_a   1.000
_cell.length_b   1.000
_cell.length_c   1.000
_cell.angle_alpha   90.00
_cell.angle_beta   90.00
_cell.angle_gamma   90.00
#
_symmetry.space_group_name_H-M   'P 1'
#
loop_
_entity.id
_entity.type
_entity.pdbx_description
1 polymer ?
#
loop_
_entity_poly.entity_id
_entity_poly.type
_entity_poly.pdbx_seq_one_letter_code
_entity_poly.pdbx_strand_id
1 'polypeptide(L)'
;AMIAQGAEEKSFELWENVAPSKFSDFDDEKLQNFFNRKYDRKTVFYLLKVIKDVIFNRGIPTDKVKLLLQELIDEDALRESQTDFGLVTVSLTDRMPMEIFKEEIPYGMLHDYIMASAYFPAFRIDPIQGKKYLDGGAYDNLPINPLIRRGYDEIIAIRTLSNMPHQRVVDDTVKITYIIPSDYIGGTMSVYSKSIEKNIKMGYFDALRVL
;
A
#
# COMPACT_ATOMS: atom_id res chain seq x y z
N ALA A 1 -5.39 -8.27 0.53
CA ALA A 1 -4.93 -9.55 1.08
C ALA A 1 -5.65 -9.90 2.39
N MET A 2 -5.56 -9.05 3.44
CA MET A 2 -6.14 -9.38 4.77
C MET A 2 -7.65 -9.65 4.70
N ILE A 3 -8.43 -8.84 3.98
CA ILE A 3 -9.87 -9.10 3.76
C ILE A 3 -10.08 -10.43 3.02
N ALA A 4 -9.30 -10.70 1.98
CA ALA A 4 -9.44 -11.90 1.19
C ALA A 4 -9.16 -13.21 1.97
N GLN A 5 -8.36 -13.15 3.03
CA GLN A 5 -8.12 -14.28 3.94
C GLN A 5 -9.02 -14.30 5.19
N GLY A 6 -9.99 -13.37 5.31
CA GLY A 6 -10.90 -13.29 6.45
C GLY A 6 -10.26 -12.73 7.72
N ALA A 7 -9.31 -11.80 7.60
CA ALA A 7 -8.56 -11.22 8.72
C ALA A 7 -8.83 -9.71 8.89
N GLU A 8 -10.08 -9.29 8.72
CA GLU A 8 -10.51 -7.88 8.77
C GLU A 8 -10.22 -7.25 10.15
N GLU A 9 -10.51 -7.98 11.24
CA GLU A 9 -10.30 -7.49 12.60
C GLU A 9 -8.82 -7.21 12.87
N LYS A 10 -7.92 -8.14 12.47
CA LYS A 10 -6.47 -7.93 12.57
C LYS A 10 -6.01 -6.73 11.74
N SER A 11 -6.62 -6.51 10.57
CA SER A 11 -6.33 -5.34 9.73
C SER A 11 -6.68 -4.05 10.46
N PHE A 12 -7.84 -4.01 11.11
CA PHE A 12 -8.29 -2.84 11.87
C PHE A 12 -7.35 -2.56 13.05
N GLU A 13 -7.05 -3.57 13.88
CA GLU A 13 -6.11 -3.46 14.99
C GLU A 13 -4.71 -2.99 14.58
N LEU A 14 -4.22 -3.47 13.42
CA LEU A 14 -2.95 -3.03 12.86
C LEU A 14 -2.96 -1.52 12.61
N TRP A 15 -4.01 -1.03 11.94
CA TRP A 15 -4.10 0.38 11.59
C TRP A 15 -4.35 1.29 12.78
N GLU A 16 -5.09 0.86 13.80
CA GLU A 16 -5.25 1.62 15.05
C GLU A 16 -3.93 1.80 15.80
N ASN A 17 -3.03 0.80 15.72
CA ASN A 17 -1.77 0.76 16.45
C ASN A 17 -0.54 0.98 15.55
N VAL A 18 -0.72 1.53 14.35
CA VAL A 18 0.37 1.72 13.40
C VAL A 18 1.30 2.86 13.84
N ALA A 19 2.60 2.62 13.69
CA ALA A 19 3.66 3.61 13.90
C ALA A 19 4.74 3.44 12.81
N PRO A 20 5.42 4.51 12.37
CA PRO A 20 6.49 4.41 11.37
C PRO A 20 7.61 3.42 11.73
N SER A 21 7.92 3.27 13.02
CA SER A 21 8.90 2.31 13.53
C SER A 21 8.56 0.84 13.28
N LYS A 22 7.29 0.52 13.02
CA LYS A 22 6.88 -0.83 12.59
C LYS A 22 7.32 -1.17 11.16
N PHE A 23 7.51 -0.16 10.32
CA PHE A 23 7.87 -0.35 8.91
C PHE A 23 9.36 -0.17 8.63
N SER A 24 10.07 0.58 9.48
CA SER A 24 11.51 0.83 9.34
C SER A 24 12.12 1.27 10.66
N ASP A 25 13.46 1.43 10.72
CA ASP A 25 14.19 1.90 11.90
C ASP A 25 14.05 3.43 12.10
N PHE A 26 12.82 3.90 12.07
CA PHE A 26 12.52 5.31 12.29
C PHE A 26 12.29 5.62 13.77
N ASP A 27 12.71 6.81 14.18
CA ASP A 27 12.38 7.42 15.46
C ASP A 27 11.05 8.18 15.28
N ASP A 28 9.98 7.60 15.83
CA ASP A 28 8.61 8.09 15.64
C ASP A 28 8.44 9.53 16.13
N GLU A 29 9.07 9.89 17.28
CA GLU A 29 9.00 11.24 17.84
C GLU A 29 9.65 12.29 16.89
N LYS A 30 10.84 11.98 16.37
CA LYS A 30 11.57 12.89 15.47
C LYS A 30 10.89 13.02 14.12
N LEU A 31 10.33 11.93 13.58
CA LEU A 31 9.51 12.00 12.38
C LEU A 31 8.26 12.85 12.61
N GLN A 32 7.56 12.63 13.73
CA GLN A 32 6.39 13.44 14.08
C GLN A 32 6.74 14.93 14.20
N ASN A 33 7.88 15.26 14.84
CA ASN A 33 8.37 16.63 14.92
C ASN A 33 8.64 17.24 13.53
N PHE A 34 9.23 16.47 12.63
CA PHE A 34 9.46 16.89 11.24
C PHE A 34 8.15 17.22 10.51
N PHE A 35 7.18 16.32 10.55
CA PHE A 35 5.90 16.54 9.88
C PHE A 35 5.08 17.67 10.52
N ASN A 36 5.22 17.90 11.83
CA ASN A 36 4.63 19.03 12.55
C ASN A 36 5.42 20.33 12.37
N ARG A 37 6.41 20.34 11.46
CA ARG A 37 7.31 21.49 11.18
C ARG A 37 8.06 22.02 12.42
N LYS A 38 8.35 21.14 13.39
CA LYS A 38 9.16 21.44 14.56
C LYS A 38 10.62 21.06 14.27
N TYR A 39 11.38 22.01 13.72
CA TYR A 39 12.76 21.79 13.30
C TYR A 39 13.74 22.20 14.41
N ASP A 40 13.84 21.42 15.48
CA ASP A 40 14.93 21.57 16.43
C ASP A 40 16.25 20.95 15.90
N ARG A 41 17.39 21.28 16.56
CA ARG A 41 18.70 20.77 16.14
C ARG A 41 18.77 19.23 16.13
N LYS A 42 18.08 18.56 17.07
CA LYS A 42 18.08 17.09 17.18
C LYS A 42 17.31 16.47 16.02
N THR A 43 16.14 17.00 15.67
CA THR A 43 15.35 16.58 14.52
C THR A 43 16.09 16.77 13.21
N VAL A 44 16.73 17.94 13.00
CA VAL A 44 17.52 18.19 11.79
C VAL A 44 18.71 17.23 11.67
N PHE A 45 19.46 17.01 12.76
CA PHE A 45 20.58 16.07 12.76
C PHE A 45 20.13 14.63 12.47
N TYR A 46 19.02 14.22 13.06
CA TYR A 46 18.41 12.91 12.81
C TYR A 46 18.03 12.75 11.32
N LEU A 47 17.38 13.74 10.73
CA LEU A 47 17.00 13.70 9.31
C LEU A 47 18.21 13.60 8.39
N LEU A 48 19.27 14.34 8.67
CA LEU A 48 20.52 14.24 7.90
C LEU A 48 21.13 12.84 8.01
N LYS A 49 21.05 12.20 9.19
CA LYS A 49 21.47 10.81 9.37
C LYS A 49 20.60 9.85 8.54
N VAL A 50 19.28 9.98 8.62
CA VAL A 50 18.34 9.15 7.83
C VAL A 50 18.60 9.30 6.33
N ILE A 51 18.78 10.52 5.83
CA ILE A 51 19.10 10.76 4.41
C ILE A 51 20.41 10.08 4.03
N LYS A 52 21.45 10.21 4.86
CA LYS A 52 22.74 9.55 4.62
C LYS A 52 22.59 8.03 4.58
N ASP A 53 21.86 7.45 5.53
CA ASP A 53 21.63 6.00 5.62
C ASP A 53 20.82 5.49 4.41
N VAL A 54 19.79 6.24 3.97
CA VAL A 54 19.01 5.94 2.76
C VAL A 54 19.88 5.95 1.51
N ILE A 55 20.76 6.95 1.37
CA ILE A 55 21.69 7.03 0.23
C ILE A 55 22.68 5.86 0.27
N PHE A 56 23.27 5.57 1.45
CA PHE A 56 24.25 4.49 1.61
C PHE A 56 23.64 3.12 1.34
N ASN A 57 22.42 2.85 1.82
CA ASN A 57 21.70 1.59 1.64
C ASN A 57 20.95 1.50 0.31
N ARG A 58 21.04 2.50 -0.56
CA ARG A 58 20.30 2.60 -1.83
C ARG A 58 18.77 2.52 -1.65
N GLY A 59 18.26 3.08 -0.58
CA GLY A 59 16.86 3.14 -0.23
C GLY A 59 16.57 2.78 1.23
N ILE A 60 15.34 3.01 1.66
CA ILE A 60 14.85 2.61 2.99
C ILE A 60 14.77 1.08 3.04
N PRO A 61 15.40 0.42 4.03
CA PRO A 61 15.29 -1.04 4.19
C PRO A 61 13.85 -1.50 4.34
N THR A 62 13.50 -2.61 3.71
CA THR A 62 12.13 -3.16 3.70
C THR A 62 11.99 -4.44 4.53
N ASP A 63 13.04 -4.84 5.23
CA ASP A 63 13.08 -6.10 5.98
C ASP A 63 11.95 -6.20 7.03
N LYS A 64 11.68 -5.11 7.78
CA LYS A 64 10.57 -5.05 8.74
C LYS A 64 9.20 -5.17 8.08
N VAL A 65 9.02 -4.54 6.92
CA VAL A 65 7.75 -4.64 6.17
C VAL A 65 7.53 -6.07 5.70
N LYS A 66 8.58 -6.74 5.21
CA LYS A 66 8.50 -8.15 4.79
C LYS A 66 8.15 -9.07 5.95
N LEU A 67 8.79 -8.89 7.12
CA LEU A 67 8.45 -9.66 8.32
C LEU A 67 7.00 -9.42 8.74
N LEU A 68 6.54 -8.17 8.74
CA LEU A 68 5.16 -7.83 9.06
C LEU A 68 4.17 -8.47 8.07
N LEU A 69 4.47 -8.47 6.78
CA LEU A 69 3.65 -9.15 5.78
C LEU A 69 3.58 -10.66 6.05
N GLN A 70 4.69 -11.31 6.40
CA GLN A 70 4.73 -12.73 6.74
C GLN A 70 3.93 -13.06 8.01
N GLU A 71 3.87 -12.14 8.97
CA GLU A 71 3.07 -12.28 10.18
C GLU A 71 1.56 -12.11 9.93
N LEU A 72 1.20 -11.20 9.04
CA LEU A 72 -0.18 -10.80 8.81
C LEU A 72 -0.88 -11.58 7.71
N ILE A 73 -0.15 -12.06 6.71
CA ILE A 73 -0.70 -12.70 5.52
C ILE A 73 -0.38 -14.20 5.57
N ASP A 74 -1.41 -14.99 5.68
CA ASP A 74 -1.36 -16.44 5.51
C ASP A 74 -1.59 -16.77 4.03
N GLU A 75 -0.55 -17.26 3.35
CA GLU A 75 -0.63 -17.55 1.92
C GLU A 75 -1.63 -18.68 1.62
N ASP A 76 -1.68 -19.72 2.46
CA ASP A 76 -2.59 -20.84 2.26
C ASP A 76 -4.05 -20.40 2.43
N ALA A 77 -4.36 -19.68 3.52
CA ALA A 77 -5.69 -19.13 3.75
C ALA A 77 -6.14 -18.19 2.62
N LEU A 78 -5.23 -17.35 2.10
CA LEU A 78 -5.55 -16.46 0.98
C LEU A 78 -5.81 -17.23 -0.31
N ARG A 79 -5.04 -18.29 -0.59
CA ARG A 79 -5.23 -19.10 -1.79
C ARG A 79 -6.50 -19.95 -1.75
N GLU A 80 -6.85 -20.50 -0.58
CA GLU A 80 -8.07 -21.28 -0.37
C GLU A 80 -9.35 -20.44 -0.35
N SER A 81 -9.21 -19.13 -0.10
CA SER A 81 -10.36 -18.20 -0.07
C SER A 81 -11.10 -18.17 -1.40
N GLN A 82 -12.44 -18.09 -1.32
CA GLN A 82 -13.29 -17.85 -2.49
C GLN A 82 -13.18 -16.41 -3.02
N THR A 83 -12.62 -15.50 -2.22
CA THR A 83 -12.41 -14.11 -2.61
C THR A 83 -11.18 -14.01 -3.52
N ASP A 84 -11.35 -13.42 -4.70
CA ASP A 84 -10.23 -13.10 -5.57
C ASP A 84 -9.31 -12.08 -4.91
N PHE A 85 -8.02 -12.24 -5.16
CA PHE A 85 -7.01 -11.26 -4.78
C PHE A 85 -6.13 -10.95 -5.99
N GLY A 86 -6.03 -9.68 -6.33
CA GLY A 86 -5.15 -9.18 -7.40
C GLY A 86 -4.34 -7.97 -6.94
N LEU A 87 -3.25 -7.74 -7.61
CA LEU A 87 -2.36 -6.60 -7.39
C LEU A 87 -1.81 -6.07 -8.71
N VAL A 88 -1.32 -4.84 -8.67
CA VAL A 88 -0.61 -4.22 -9.79
C VAL A 88 0.82 -3.91 -9.35
N THR A 89 1.77 -4.17 -10.23
CA THR A 89 3.18 -3.76 -10.06
C THR A 89 3.78 -3.40 -11.41
N VAL A 90 4.94 -2.78 -11.43
CA VAL A 90 5.68 -2.47 -12.66
C VAL A 90 7.01 -3.21 -12.65
N SER A 91 7.21 -4.11 -13.60
CA SER A 91 8.53 -4.73 -13.80
C SER A 91 9.49 -3.69 -14.40
N LEU A 92 10.47 -3.27 -13.60
CA LEU A 92 11.55 -2.40 -14.07
C LEU A 92 12.50 -3.12 -15.02
N THR A 93 12.64 -4.44 -14.84
CA THR A 93 13.49 -5.30 -15.66
C THR A 93 12.89 -5.49 -17.05
N ASP A 94 11.61 -5.82 -17.14
CA ASP A 94 10.92 -6.07 -18.40
C ASP A 94 10.30 -4.77 -18.98
N ARG A 95 10.29 -3.68 -18.19
CA ARG A 95 9.75 -2.36 -18.54
C ARG A 95 8.27 -2.39 -18.91
N MET A 96 7.49 -3.15 -18.14
CA MET A 96 6.06 -3.30 -18.38
C MET A 96 5.27 -3.36 -17.07
N PRO A 97 4.03 -2.85 -17.06
CA PRO A 97 3.12 -3.07 -15.95
C PRO A 97 2.66 -4.52 -15.93
N MET A 98 2.33 -4.99 -14.74
CA MET A 98 1.82 -6.33 -14.50
C MET A 98 0.60 -6.24 -13.59
N GLU A 99 -0.51 -6.77 -14.04
CA GLU A 99 -1.73 -6.96 -13.28
C GLU A 99 -1.84 -8.45 -12.99
N ILE A 100 -1.71 -8.84 -11.73
CA ILE A 100 -1.47 -10.23 -11.35
C ILE A 100 -2.49 -10.65 -10.30
N PHE A 101 -3.13 -11.79 -10.50
CA PHE A 101 -4.02 -12.40 -9.52
C PHE A 101 -3.33 -13.53 -8.76
N LYS A 102 -3.90 -13.92 -7.60
CA LYS A 102 -3.29 -14.88 -6.68
C LYS A 102 -2.94 -16.23 -7.35
N GLU A 103 -3.71 -16.65 -8.36
CA GLU A 103 -3.49 -17.88 -9.08
C GLU A 103 -2.24 -17.83 -9.98
N GLU A 104 -1.84 -16.63 -10.42
CA GLU A 104 -0.69 -16.40 -11.28
C GLU A 104 0.61 -16.22 -10.47
N ILE A 105 0.50 -16.02 -9.16
CA ILE A 105 1.65 -15.87 -8.27
C ILE A 105 2.16 -17.28 -7.89
N PRO A 106 3.45 -17.60 -8.14
CA PRO A 106 4.01 -18.86 -7.71
C PRO A 106 3.86 -19.08 -6.20
N TYR A 107 3.60 -20.33 -5.78
CA TYR A 107 3.47 -20.69 -4.37
C TYR A 107 4.75 -20.34 -3.59
N GLY A 108 4.60 -19.80 -2.40
CA GLY A 108 5.68 -19.31 -1.56
C GLY A 108 6.18 -17.91 -1.91
N MET A 109 5.59 -17.24 -2.93
CA MET A 109 6.02 -15.91 -3.39
C MET A 109 4.99 -14.80 -3.19
N LEU A 110 3.86 -15.10 -2.55
CA LEU A 110 2.78 -14.13 -2.36
C LEU A 110 3.26 -12.86 -1.65
N HIS A 111 4.02 -13.01 -0.57
CA HIS A 111 4.55 -11.86 0.19
C HIS A 111 5.49 -10.99 -0.63
N ASP A 112 6.31 -11.62 -1.47
CA ASP A 112 7.23 -10.90 -2.36
C ASP A 112 6.47 -10.09 -3.41
N TYR A 113 5.40 -10.64 -4.01
CA TYR A 113 4.58 -9.91 -4.97
C TYR A 113 3.74 -8.80 -4.33
N ILE A 114 3.22 -9.01 -3.10
CA ILE A 114 2.58 -7.93 -2.32
C ILE A 114 3.60 -6.82 -2.06
N MET A 115 4.84 -7.16 -1.70
CA MET A 115 5.90 -6.19 -1.52
C MET A 115 6.27 -5.49 -2.84
N ALA A 116 6.29 -6.22 -3.98
CA ALA A 116 6.53 -5.65 -5.31
C ALA A 116 5.52 -4.55 -5.66
N SER A 117 4.24 -4.77 -5.32
CA SER A 117 3.16 -3.79 -5.49
C SER A 117 3.28 -2.57 -4.58
N ALA A 118 4.09 -2.64 -3.53
CA ALA A 118 4.30 -1.59 -2.54
C ALA A 118 5.73 -1.01 -2.55
N TYR A 119 6.56 -1.33 -3.54
CA TYR A 119 7.92 -0.77 -3.65
C TYR A 119 7.88 0.70 -4.05
N PHE A 120 7.61 1.55 -3.06
CA PHE A 120 7.70 3.01 -3.24
C PHE A 120 9.13 3.42 -3.65
N PRO A 121 9.31 4.45 -4.50
CA PRO A 121 10.62 4.83 -5.04
C PRO A 121 11.73 5.11 -4.00
N ALA A 122 11.36 5.44 -2.76
CA ALA A 122 12.31 5.65 -1.67
C ALA A 122 12.77 4.34 -0.99
N PHE A 123 12.11 3.21 -1.24
CA PHE A 123 12.49 1.92 -0.65
C PHE A 123 13.66 1.28 -1.39
N ARG A 124 14.45 0.49 -0.64
CA ARG A 124 15.44 -0.40 -1.24
C ARG A 124 14.69 -1.52 -1.99
N ILE A 125 14.86 -1.54 -3.31
CA ILE A 125 14.24 -2.54 -4.18
C ILE A 125 15.09 -3.81 -4.18
N ASP A 126 14.64 -4.85 -3.52
CA ASP A 126 15.26 -6.17 -3.57
C ASP A 126 14.70 -6.95 -4.78
N PRO A 127 15.55 -7.65 -5.55
CA PRO A 127 15.08 -8.43 -6.68
C PRO A 127 14.23 -9.63 -6.24
N ILE A 128 13.14 -9.89 -6.96
CA ILE A 128 12.31 -11.09 -6.83
C ILE A 128 12.61 -11.96 -8.05
N GLN A 129 13.16 -13.16 -7.84
CA GLN A 129 13.62 -14.05 -8.93
C GLN A 129 14.52 -13.33 -9.97
N GLY A 130 15.41 -12.45 -9.50
CA GLY A 130 16.32 -11.69 -10.35
C GLY A 130 15.70 -10.49 -11.07
N LYS A 131 14.41 -10.24 -10.94
CA LYS A 131 13.71 -9.08 -11.51
C LYS A 131 13.44 -8.01 -10.45
N LYS A 132 13.48 -6.76 -10.86
CA LYS A 132 13.17 -5.60 -10.02
C LYS A 132 11.78 -5.06 -10.35
N TYR A 133 11.07 -4.66 -9.32
CA TYR A 133 9.70 -4.16 -9.42
C TYR A 133 9.56 -2.79 -8.77
N LEU A 134 8.55 -2.05 -9.18
CA LEU A 134 8.15 -0.76 -8.62
C LEU A 134 6.66 -0.83 -8.25
N ASP A 135 6.27 0.01 -7.30
CA ASP A 135 4.88 0.22 -6.87
C ASP A 135 3.93 0.34 -8.07
N GLY A 136 2.86 -0.44 -8.04
CA GLY A 136 1.84 -0.46 -9.08
C GLY A 136 1.13 0.88 -9.28
N GLY A 137 1.08 1.71 -8.24
CA GLY A 137 0.54 3.07 -8.32
C GLY A 137 1.28 3.98 -9.29
N ALA A 138 2.50 3.62 -9.70
CA ALA A 138 3.22 4.32 -10.77
C ALA A 138 2.56 4.13 -12.16
N TYR A 139 1.78 3.07 -12.35
CA TYR A 139 1.04 2.77 -13.57
C TYR A 139 -0.46 2.96 -13.40
N ASP A 140 -1.06 2.32 -12.40
CA ASP A 140 -2.49 2.38 -12.12
C ASP A 140 -2.76 2.34 -10.62
N ASN A 141 -3.03 3.51 -10.05
CA ASN A 141 -3.29 3.66 -8.62
C ASN A 141 -4.74 3.30 -8.22
N LEU A 142 -5.60 3.02 -9.20
CA LEU A 142 -6.99 2.59 -9.00
C LEU A 142 -7.36 1.50 -10.03
N PRO A 143 -6.87 0.27 -9.85
CA PRO A 143 -6.91 -0.78 -10.87
C PRO A 143 -8.31 -1.40 -11.02
N ILE A 144 -9.22 -0.71 -11.69
CA ILE A 144 -10.60 -1.15 -11.97
C ILE A 144 -10.61 -2.14 -13.14
N ASN A 145 -9.84 -1.85 -14.20
CA ASN A 145 -9.88 -2.63 -15.44
C ASN A 145 -9.53 -4.13 -15.28
N PRO A 146 -8.60 -4.54 -14.40
CA PRO A 146 -8.36 -5.96 -14.12
C PRO A 146 -9.61 -6.70 -13.63
N LEU A 147 -10.44 -6.05 -12.79
CA LEU A 147 -11.69 -6.63 -12.30
C LEU A 147 -12.73 -6.75 -13.42
N ILE A 148 -12.87 -5.72 -14.25
CA ILE A 148 -13.75 -5.75 -15.43
C ILE A 148 -13.38 -6.91 -16.35
N ARG A 149 -12.08 -7.11 -16.63
CA ARG A 149 -11.61 -8.24 -17.46
C ARG A 149 -11.88 -9.61 -16.84
N ARG A 150 -12.07 -9.70 -15.52
CA ARG A 150 -12.51 -10.90 -14.82
C ARG A 150 -14.02 -11.10 -14.79
N GLY A 151 -14.78 -10.16 -15.34
CA GLY A 151 -16.24 -10.25 -15.44
C GLY A 151 -16.99 -9.68 -14.25
N TYR A 152 -16.35 -8.89 -13.40
CA TYR A 152 -17.04 -8.14 -12.35
C TYR A 152 -17.81 -6.98 -12.98
N ASP A 153 -19.11 -6.92 -12.75
CA ASP A 153 -20.05 -5.93 -13.29
C ASP A 153 -20.50 -4.89 -12.26
N GLU A 154 -20.17 -5.11 -10.98
CA GLU A 154 -20.39 -4.16 -9.91
C GLU A 154 -19.10 -4.01 -9.08
N ILE A 155 -18.55 -2.79 -9.02
CA ILE A 155 -17.24 -2.50 -8.41
C ILE A 155 -17.38 -1.35 -7.43
N ILE A 156 -16.86 -1.53 -6.21
CA ILE A 156 -16.66 -0.44 -5.24
C ILE A 156 -15.20 0.00 -5.35
N ALA A 157 -15.00 1.24 -5.76
CA ALA A 157 -13.68 1.85 -5.95
C ALA A 157 -13.38 2.85 -4.82
N ILE A 158 -12.46 2.49 -3.91
CA ILE A 158 -12.01 3.39 -2.84
C ILE A 158 -10.87 4.25 -3.40
N ARG A 159 -11.16 5.52 -3.65
CA ARG A 159 -10.23 6.47 -4.25
C ARG A 159 -9.68 7.41 -3.19
N THR A 160 -8.38 7.35 -2.94
CA THR A 160 -7.69 8.40 -2.20
C THR A 160 -7.52 9.64 -3.09
N LEU A 161 -7.51 10.85 -2.50
CA LEU A 161 -7.27 12.10 -3.24
C LEU A 161 -5.78 12.20 -3.66
N SER A 162 -5.36 11.27 -4.49
CA SER A 162 -4.00 11.15 -5.00
C SER A 162 -3.91 11.68 -6.42
N ASN A 163 -2.83 12.40 -6.74
CA ASN A 163 -2.49 12.80 -8.12
C ASN A 163 -1.75 11.69 -8.89
N MET A 164 -1.72 10.48 -8.35
CA MET A 164 -1.09 9.33 -9.01
C MET A 164 -1.88 8.91 -10.25
N PRO A 165 -1.22 8.41 -11.29
CA PRO A 165 -1.89 7.98 -12.50
C PRO A 165 -2.88 6.84 -12.24
N HIS A 166 -3.95 6.81 -13.02
CA HIS A 166 -4.89 5.70 -13.08
C HIS A 166 -5.35 5.51 -14.54
N GLN A 167 -5.69 4.28 -14.89
CA GLN A 167 -6.13 3.96 -16.24
C GLN A 167 -7.58 4.38 -16.44
N ARG A 168 -7.91 4.76 -17.68
CA ARG A 168 -9.31 4.99 -18.06
C ARG A 168 -10.07 3.68 -17.99
N VAL A 169 -11.27 3.71 -17.41
CA VAL A 169 -12.19 2.56 -17.41
C VAL A 169 -12.50 2.14 -18.84
N VAL A 170 -12.35 0.85 -19.13
CA VAL A 170 -12.50 0.30 -20.49
C VAL A 170 -13.93 -0.04 -20.87
N ASP A 171 -14.82 -0.18 -19.89
CA ASP A 171 -16.23 -0.51 -20.10
C ASP A 171 -17.10 0.37 -19.19
N ASP A 172 -17.88 1.25 -19.79
CA ASP A 172 -18.76 2.20 -19.11
C ASP A 172 -20.13 1.60 -18.72
N THR A 173 -20.41 0.36 -19.08
CA THR A 173 -21.61 -0.38 -18.66
C THR A 173 -21.48 -0.97 -17.26
N VAL A 174 -20.25 -1.12 -16.75
CA VAL A 174 -19.98 -1.63 -15.40
C VAL A 174 -20.38 -0.60 -14.36
N LYS A 175 -21.13 -1.05 -13.35
CA LYS A 175 -21.53 -0.19 -12.24
C LYS A 175 -20.36 0.04 -11.29
N ILE A 176 -19.87 1.28 -11.22
CA ILE A 176 -18.75 1.65 -10.33
C ILE A 176 -19.25 2.63 -9.27
N THR A 177 -19.17 2.23 -8.01
CA THR A 177 -19.46 3.09 -6.86
C THR A 177 -18.14 3.62 -6.29
N TYR A 178 -17.96 4.94 -6.29
CA TYR A 178 -16.75 5.56 -5.77
C TYR A 178 -16.93 6.00 -4.32
N ILE A 179 -16.04 5.54 -3.43
CA ILE A 179 -15.87 6.08 -2.08
C ILE A 179 -14.68 7.04 -2.12
N ILE A 180 -14.96 8.33 -1.92
CA ILE A 180 -13.97 9.41 -2.00
C ILE A 180 -13.94 10.13 -0.65
N PRO A 181 -12.74 10.37 -0.07
CA PRO A 181 -12.63 11.10 1.19
C PRO A 181 -13.28 12.47 1.13
N SER A 182 -14.12 12.78 2.11
CA SER A 182 -14.80 14.08 2.23
C SER A 182 -13.89 15.21 2.71
N ASP A 183 -12.69 14.89 3.21
CA ASP A 183 -11.68 15.84 3.68
C ASP A 183 -10.26 15.32 3.38
N TYR A 184 -9.25 16.15 3.58
CA TYR A 184 -7.85 15.79 3.38
C TYR A 184 -7.38 14.71 4.35
N ILE A 185 -6.86 13.61 3.81
CA ILE A 185 -6.41 12.41 4.56
C ILE A 185 -4.92 12.42 4.92
N GLY A 186 -4.17 13.45 4.54
CA GLY A 186 -2.72 13.51 4.71
C GLY A 186 -1.94 12.99 3.49
N GLY A 187 -0.63 13.05 3.58
CA GLY A 187 0.25 12.47 2.56
C GLY A 187 0.50 10.98 2.78
N THR A 188 1.04 10.29 1.76
CA THR A 188 1.31 8.84 1.76
C THR A 188 2.13 8.36 2.98
N MET A 189 3.01 9.21 3.52
CA MET A 189 3.84 8.88 4.69
C MET A 189 3.27 9.42 6.01
N SER A 190 2.04 9.93 6.02
CA SER A 190 1.40 10.52 7.23
C SER A 190 0.74 9.42 8.08
N VAL A 191 1.54 8.51 8.62
CA VAL A 191 1.08 7.38 9.45
C VAL A 191 1.14 7.72 10.95
N TYR A 192 0.32 8.66 11.39
CA TYR A 192 0.23 9.03 12.81
C TYR A 192 -1.10 8.61 13.40
N SER A 193 -1.11 8.05 14.62
CA SER A 193 -2.28 7.48 15.28
C SER A 193 -3.51 8.42 15.27
N LYS A 194 -3.35 9.69 15.61
CA LYS A 194 -4.47 10.67 15.58
C LYS A 194 -5.03 10.94 14.18
N SER A 195 -4.17 10.97 13.16
CA SER A 195 -4.61 11.13 11.76
C SER A 195 -5.31 9.88 11.27
N ILE A 196 -4.83 8.72 11.67
CA ILE A 196 -5.39 7.42 11.28
C ILE A 196 -6.77 7.23 11.88
N GLU A 197 -6.96 7.49 13.18
CA GLU A 197 -8.28 7.41 13.81
C GLU A 197 -9.31 8.33 13.12
N LYS A 198 -8.90 9.58 12.83
CA LYS A 198 -9.74 10.51 12.06
C LYS A 198 -10.08 9.94 10.68
N ASN A 199 -9.09 9.41 9.97
CA ASN A 199 -9.26 8.91 8.61
C ASN A 199 -10.12 7.63 8.58
N ILE A 200 -9.99 6.74 9.55
CA ILE A 200 -10.84 5.55 9.70
C ILE A 200 -12.31 5.96 9.89
N LYS A 201 -12.57 6.88 10.83
CA LYS A 201 -13.93 7.39 11.07
C LYS A 201 -14.51 8.07 9.84
N MET A 202 -13.72 8.89 9.16
CA MET A 202 -14.13 9.57 7.93
C MET A 202 -14.46 8.55 6.84
N GLY A 203 -13.59 7.57 6.59
CA GLY A 203 -13.83 6.53 5.58
C GLY A 203 -15.10 5.72 5.85
N TYR A 204 -15.39 5.42 7.11
CA TYR A 204 -16.65 4.78 7.50
C TYR A 204 -17.89 5.61 7.11
N PHE A 205 -17.90 6.91 7.45
CA PHE A 205 -19.04 7.76 7.11
C PHE A 205 -19.12 8.07 5.61
N ASP A 206 -17.98 8.17 4.91
CA ASP A 206 -17.97 8.37 3.47
C ASP A 206 -18.51 7.13 2.73
N ALA A 207 -18.21 5.93 3.20
CA ALA A 207 -18.79 4.70 2.68
C ALA A 207 -20.31 4.64 2.90
N LEU A 208 -20.79 4.96 4.11
CA LEU A 208 -22.23 4.97 4.43
C LEU A 208 -23.08 5.95 3.58
N ARG A 209 -22.43 6.96 2.98
CA ARG A 209 -23.15 7.93 2.12
C ARG A 209 -23.44 7.40 0.71
N VAL A 210 -22.70 6.39 0.27
CA VAL A 210 -22.75 5.91 -1.12
C VAL A 210 -23.12 4.45 -1.28
N LEU A 211 -23.05 3.66 -0.18
CA LEU A 211 -23.50 2.28 -0.11
C LEU A 211 -24.89 2.17 0.50
#